data_d28e6b7bdd2585a2c817c7e943dcc8ba
#
_entry.id   d28e6b7bdd2585a2c817c7e943dcc8ba
#
_cell.length_a   1.000
_cell.length_b   1.000
_cell.length_c   1.000
_cell.angle_alpha   90.00
_cell.angle_beta   90.00
_cell.angle_gamma   90.00
#
_symmetry.space_group_name_H-M   'P 1'
#
loop_
_entity.id
_entity.type
_entity.pdbx_description
1 polymer ?
#
loop_
_entity_poly.entity_id
_entity_poly.type
_entity_poly.pdbx_seq_one_letter_code
_entity_poly.pdbx_strand_id
1 'polypeptide(L)'
;MRRYRLFVLLLLTGWLTACSTPGAFFGATEGPLFQSRSLSDENRVLLYLYRPQSSWADQELEAPGLFINNQLFSGLPSGGYLVMELDTASYQLGIRRPLLGSYWTLAAESPMDFTRVASFALDAEAGATYYLRYDELSPPPHDDSLAASGDGPLQLVSEQAALGELTRSHRVKPFARIAANGEAHVRRSQRSFWRSVGDALDKIGI
;
A
#
# COMPACT_ATOMS: atom_id res chain seq x y z
N MET A 1 -22.37 -40.31 -19.13
CA MET A 1 -22.85 -39.27 -18.19
C MET A 1 -22.01 -39.15 -16.92
N ARG A 2 -21.50 -40.23 -16.30
CA ARG A 2 -20.68 -40.14 -15.07
C ARG A 2 -19.31 -39.48 -15.28
N ARG A 3 -18.68 -39.66 -16.43
CA ARG A 3 -17.36 -39.06 -16.77
C ARG A 3 -17.45 -37.53 -17.00
N TYR A 4 -18.55 -37.05 -17.56
CA TYR A 4 -18.78 -35.61 -17.73
C TYR A 4 -18.97 -34.89 -16.41
N ARG A 5 -19.64 -35.49 -15.43
CA ARG A 5 -19.80 -34.91 -14.07
C ARG A 5 -18.47 -34.79 -13.35
N LEU A 6 -17.57 -35.76 -13.53
CA LEU A 6 -16.20 -35.67 -12.94
C LEU A 6 -15.37 -34.57 -13.60
N PHE A 7 -15.50 -34.37 -14.91
CA PHE A 7 -14.80 -33.28 -15.61
C PHE A 7 -15.30 -31.90 -15.20
N VAL A 8 -16.59 -31.72 -15.03
CA VAL A 8 -17.21 -30.47 -14.57
C VAL A 8 -16.80 -30.16 -13.10
N LEU A 9 -16.77 -31.19 -12.26
CA LEU A 9 -16.29 -31.04 -10.86
C LEU A 9 -14.81 -30.67 -10.81
N LEU A 10 -13.95 -31.25 -11.62
CA LEU A 10 -12.52 -30.90 -11.73
C LEU A 10 -12.31 -29.48 -12.26
N LEU A 11 -13.09 -29.03 -13.22
CA LEU A 11 -13.07 -27.65 -13.70
C LEU A 11 -13.54 -26.66 -12.64
N LEU A 12 -14.61 -26.96 -11.90
CA LEU A 12 -15.11 -26.13 -10.82
C LEU A 12 -14.12 -26.04 -9.65
N THR A 13 -13.44 -27.11 -9.28
CA THR A 13 -12.41 -27.09 -8.24
C THR A 13 -11.16 -26.31 -8.68
N GLY A 14 -10.81 -26.35 -9.97
CA GLY A 14 -9.72 -25.54 -10.53
C GLY A 14 -9.98 -24.03 -10.47
N TRP A 15 -11.24 -23.62 -10.61
CA TRP A 15 -11.64 -22.21 -10.51
C TRP A 15 -11.63 -21.68 -9.06
N LEU A 16 -11.88 -22.53 -8.08
CA LEU A 16 -11.85 -22.15 -6.67
C LEU A 16 -10.42 -21.90 -6.15
N THR A 17 -9.40 -22.50 -6.74
CA THR A 17 -7.99 -22.24 -6.39
C THR A 17 -7.40 -21.00 -7.04
N ALA A 18 -8.03 -20.45 -8.09
CA ALA A 18 -7.58 -19.23 -8.75
C ALA A 18 -7.84 -17.95 -7.91
N CYS A 19 -8.70 -18.03 -6.88
CA CYS A 19 -8.95 -16.92 -5.97
C CYS A 19 -7.99 -16.83 -4.78
N SER A 20 -7.04 -17.73 -4.67
CA SER A 20 -6.04 -17.71 -3.59
C SER A 20 -4.69 -17.17 -4.09
N THR A 21 -4.65 -15.97 -4.63
CA THR A 21 -3.41 -15.19 -4.60
C THR A 21 -3.36 -14.47 -3.26
N PRO A 22 -2.65 -15.04 -2.26
CA PRO A 22 -2.50 -14.39 -0.96
C PRO A 22 -1.53 -13.24 -1.14
N GLY A 23 -1.99 -12.07 -1.40
CA GLY A 23 -0.99 -11.04 -1.63
C GLY A 23 -1.49 -9.62 -1.47
N ALA A 24 -2.71 -9.36 -1.88
CA ALA A 24 -3.25 -8.01 -1.83
C ALA A 24 -4.34 -7.83 -0.78
N PHE A 25 -4.98 -8.91 -0.35
CA PHE A 25 -6.21 -8.83 0.43
C PHE A 25 -6.01 -8.81 1.94
N PHE A 26 -4.97 -9.46 2.44
CA PHE A 26 -4.72 -9.53 3.88
C PHE A 26 -3.26 -9.13 4.10
N GLY A 27 -3.00 -7.85 4.12
CA GLY A 27 -1.74 -7.34 4.67
C GLY A 27 -1.73 -7.70 6.14
N ALA A 28 -1.10 -8.83 6.47
CA ALA A 28 -0.97 -9.25 7.85
C ALA A 28 -0.23 -8.16 8.64
N THR A 29 -0.87 -7.69 9.70
CA THR A 29 -0.25 -6.85 10.74
C THR A 29 0.62 -7.70 11.67
N GLU A 30 1.17 -8.80 11.17
CA GLU A 30 1.96 -9.78 11.93
C GLU A 30 3.42 -9.37 12.13
N GLY A 31 3.81 -8.19 11.63
CA GLY A 31 5.16 -7.68 11.85
C GLY A 31 5.41 -7.28 13.31
N PRO A 32 6.66 -6.98 13.66
CA PRO A 32 7.02 -6.54 15.00
C PRO A 32 6.31 -5.22 15.34
N LEU A 33 6.06 -5.00 16.63
CA LEU A 33 5.61 -3.72 17.16
C LEU A 33 6.59 -2.60 16.76
N PHE A 34 6.08 -1.39 16.80
CA PHE A 34 6.84 -0.21 16.44
C PHE A 34 8.17 -0.12 17.18
N GLN A 35 9.20 0.13 16.40
CA GLN A 35 10.53 0.44 16.87
C GLN A 35 11.03 1.65 16.10
N SER A 36 11.39 2.69 16.82
CA SER A 36 12.00 3.87 16.22
C SER A 36 13.31 3.49 15.55
N ARG A 37 13.59 4.12 14.41
CA ARG A 37 14.84 3.96 13.68
C ARG A 37 15.52 5.31 13.56
N SER A 38 16.83 5.31 13.55
CA SER A 38 17.64 6.43 13.09
C SER A 38 17.90 6.31 11.59
N LEU A 39 18.09 7.43 10.92
CA LEU A 39 18.58 7.47 9.55
C LEU A 39 19.93 6.76 9.45
N SER A 40 20.10 6.00 8.38
CA SER A 40 21.38 5.36 8.05
C SER A 40 22.36 6.35 7.39
N ASP A 41 21.83 7.39 6.75
CA ASP A 41 22.57 8.43 6.02
C ASP A 41 21.86 9.77 6.19
N GLU A 42 22.58 10.81 6.61
CA GLU A 42 22.06 12.16 6.80
C GLU A 42 21.55 12.82 5.51
N ASN A 43 21.95 12.34 4.34
CA ASN A 43 21.44 12.79 3.05
C ASN A 43 20.09 12.17 2.68
N ARG A 44 19.61 11.24 3.47
CA ARG A 44 18.33 10.56 3.26
C ARG A 44 17.24 11.10 4.17
N VAL A 45 16.05 10.64 3.92
CA VAL A 45 14.83 11.03 4.63
C VAL A 45 14.20 9.80 5.24
N LEU A 46 13.72 9.89 6.45
CA LEU A 46 12.95 8.82 7.10
C LEU A 46 11.47 9.17 7.05
N LEU A 47 10.67 8.31 6.42
CA LEU A 47 9.23 8.45 6.37
C LEU A 47 8.55 7.30 7.11
N TYR A 48 7.77 7.63 8.12
CA TYR A 48 6.79 6.75 8.74
C TYR A 48 5.41 7.05 8.16
N LEU A 49 4.75 6.03 7.63
CA LEU A 49 3.36 6.12 7.23
C LEU A 49 2.57 5.07 8.01
N TYR A 50 1.51 5.48 8.70
CA TYR A 50 0.78 4.57 9.57
C TYR A 50 -0.73 4.81 9.54
N ARG A 51 -1.46 3.77 9.91
CA ARG A 51 -2.89 3.79 10.08
C ARG A 51 -3.24 3.37 11.50
N PRO A 52 -3.83 4.25 12.32
CA PRO A 52 -4.28 3.88 13.64
C PRO A 52 -5.27 2.70 13.58
N GLN A 53 -5.26 1.87 14.61
CA GLN A 53 -6.24 0.81 14.72
C GLN A 53 -7.62 1.39 15.04
N SER A 54 -8.64 0.95 14.32
CA SER A 54 -10.02 1.30 14.58
C SER A 54 -10.93 0.10 14.30
N SER A 55 -12.06 0.02 15.03
CA SER A 55 -13.03 -1.07 14.85
C SER A 55 -13.61 -1.13 13.44
N TRP A 56 -13.68 -0.01 12.76
CA TRP A 56 -14.13 0.06 11.37
C TRP A 56 -13.07 -0.48 10.42
N ALA A 57 -11.81 -0.05 10.58
CA ALA A 57 -10.71 -0.50 9.75
C ALA A 57 -10.39 -1.99 9.96
N ASP A 58 -10.66 -2.53 11.16
CA ASP A 58 -10.52 -3.95 11.47
C ASP A 58 -11.54 -4.83 10.73
N GLN A 59 -12.66 -4.24 10.29
CA GLN A 59 -13.72 -4.95 9.56
C GLN A 59 -13.54 -4.90 8.04
N GLU A 60 -12.55 -4.16 7.54
CA GLU A 60 -12.29 -4.10 6.11
C GLU A 60 -11.78 -5.43 5.57
N LEU A 61 -12.42 -5.90 4.51
CA LEU A 61 -11.99 -7.11 3.80
C LEU A 61 -10.71 -6.89 3.02
N GLU A 62 -10.45 -5.66 2.59
CA GLU A 62 -9.33 -5.29 1.74
C GLU A 62 -8.69 -4.01 2.28
N ALA A 63 -7.43 -4.09 2.67
CA ALA A 63 -6.70 -2.92 3.12
C ALA A 63 -6.46 -1.94 1.96
N PRO A 64 -6.55 -0.62 2.21
CA PRO A 64 -6.16 0.37 1.21
C PRO A 64 -4.68 0.22 0.84
N GLY A 65 -4.37 0.54 -0.41
CA GLY A 65 -3.00 0.48 -0.95
C GLY A 65 -2.33 1.84 -0.91
N LEU A 66 -1.07 1.85 -0.48
CA LEU A 66 -0.16 2.98 -0.65
C LEU A 66 0.48 2.93 -2.03
N PHE A 67 0.36 4.02 -2.76
CA PHE A 67 1.03 4.27 -4.02
C PHE A 67 2.07 5.37 -3.84
N ILE A 68 3.24 5.17 -4.42
CA ILE A 68 4.32 6.17 -4.48
C ILE A 68 4.60 6.42 -5.95
N ASN A 69 4.50 7.67 -6.39
CA ASN A 69 4.64 8.05 -7.80
C ASN A 69 3.78 7.15 -8.71
N ASN A 70 2.52 6.96 -8.32
CA ASN A 70 1.54 6.12 -9.00
C ASN A 70 1.85 4.61 -9.10
N GLN A 71 2.82 4.11 -8.36
CA GLN A 71 3.16 2.69 -8.29
C GLN A 71 2.75 2.11 -6.95
N LEU A 72 2.05 0.96 -6.95
CA LEU A 72 1.65 0.28 -5.72
C LEU A 72 2.89 -0.17 -4.94
N PHE A 73 3.01 0.33 -3.72
CA PHE A 73 4.13 0.03 -2.84
C PHE A 73 3.77 -1.00 -1.77
N SER A 74 2.64 -0.83 -1.10
CA SER A 74 2.22 -1.68 0.01
C SER A 74 0.71 -1.60 0.25
N GLY A 75 0.15 -2.57 0.97
CA GLY A 75 -1.11 -2.38 1.68
C GLY A 75 -0.89 -1.61 2.98
N LEU A 76 -1.95 -0.98 3.49
CA LEU A 76 -1.95 -0.27 4.77
C LEU A 76 -3.13 -0.75 5.63
N PRO A 77 -3.03 -1.92 6.26
CA PRO A 77 -4.07 -2.46 7.12
C PRO A 77 -4.24 -1.65 8.42
N SER A 78 -5.33 -1.87 9.10
CA SER A 78 -5.59 -1.30 10.43
C SER A 78 -4.46 -1.64 11.41
N GLY A 79 -4.02 -0.67 12.22
CA GLY A 79 -2.91 -0.84 13.14
C GLY A 79 -1.55 -1.11 12.46
N GLY A 80 -1.45 -0.87 11.15
CA GLY A 80 -0.23 -1.08 10.40
C GLY A 80 0.63 0.17 10.24
N TYR A 81 1.96 0.00 10.22
CA TYR A 81 2.87 1.07 9.83
C TYR A 81 3.93 0.60 8.83
N LEU A 82 4.34 1.52 8.00
CA LEU A 82 5.47 1.40 7.08
C LEU A 82 6.58 2.36 7.51
N VAL A 83 7.82 1.94 7.34
CA VAL A 83 8.98 2.81 7.52
C VAL A 83 9.87 2.69 6.29
N MET A 84 10.23 3.83 5.73
CA MET A 84 10.96 3.95 4.47
C MET A 84 12.08 4.97 4.60
N GLU A 85 13.25 4.63 4.09
CA GLU A 85 14.30 5.59 3.83
C GLU A 85 14.22 6.02 2.36
N LEU A 86 14.01 7.31 2.14
CA LEU A 86 13.85 7.91 0.82
C LEU A 86 15.07 8.76 0.48
N ASP A 87 15.32 8.95 -0.81
CA ASP A 87 16.25 9.98 -1.26
C ASP A 87 15.58 11.35 -1.17
N THR A 88 16.36 12.41 -1.13
CA THR A 88 15.87 13.80 -1.17
C THR A 88 15.24 14.07 -2.53
N ALA A 89 13.92 14.15 -2.59
CA ALA A 89 13.14 14.37 -3.80
C ALA A 89 11.68 14.69 -3.46
N SER A 90 10.91 15.09 -4.47
CA SER A 90 9.44 15.22 -4.37
C SER A 90 8.76 13.88 -4.67
N TYR A 91 7.87 13.44 -3.79
CA TYR A 91 7.11 12.20 -3.91
C TYR A 91 5.62 12.47 -3.93
N GLN A 92 4.92 11.87 -4.89
CA GLN A 92 3.47 11.83 -4.89
C GLN A 92 3.00 10.56 -4.17
N LEU A 93 2.47 10.73 -2.98
CA LEU A 93 1.88 9.65 -2.19
C LEU A 93 0.38 9.58 -2.44
N GLY A 94 -0.16 8.39 -2.60
CA GLY A 94 -1.58 8.19 -2.82
C GLY A 94 -2.10 6.98 -2.06
N ILE A 95 -3.26 7.13 -1.45
CA ILE A 95 -4.01 6.02 -0.86
C ILE A 95 -5.17 5.69 -1.78
N ARG A 96 -5.30 4.43 -2.15
CA ARG A 96 -6.38 3.93 -3.00
C ARG A 96 -7.04 2.72 -2.38
N ARG A 97 -8.35 2.63 -2.52
CA ARG A 97 -9.10 1.43 -2.15
C ARG A 97 -9.12 0.45 -3.31
N PRO A 98 -8.88 -0.83 -3.07
CA PRO A 98 -9.15 -1.84 -4.08
C PRO A 98 -10.65 -1.91 -4.35
N LEU A 99 -11.01 -2.14 -5.59
CA LEU A 99 -12.37 -2.43 -5.99
C LEU A 99 -12.41 -3.84 -6.59
N LEU A 100 -13.14 -4.75 -5.93
CA LEU A 100 -13.21 -6.16 -6.32
C LEU A 100 -11.82 -6.82 -6.48
N GLY A 101 -10.92 -6.52 -5.54
CA GLY A 101 -9.59 -7.10 -5.52
C GLY A 101 -8.58 -6.46 -6.46
N SER A 102 -8.92 -5.37 -7.10
CA SER A 102 -8.05 -4.70 -8.05
C SER A 102 -7.94 -3.21 -7.77
N TYR A 103 -6.72 -2.69 -7.87
CA TYR A 103 -6.48 -1.25 -7.90
C TYR A 103 -6.55 -0.82 -9.37
N TRP A 104 -7.54 -0.01 -9.69
CA TRP A 104 -7.78 0.48 -11.06
C TRP A 104 -6.80 1.60 -11.40
N THR A 105 -5.57 1.21 -11.70
CA THR A 105 -4.49 2.17 -12.00
C THR A 105 -4.55 2.72 -13.42
N LEU A 106 -5.31 2.10 -14.31
CA LEU A 106 -5.48 2.58 -15.70
C LEU A 106 -6.19 3.93 -15.80
N ALA A 107 -7.03 4.26 -14.80
CA ALA A 107 -7.70 5.55 -14.70
C ALA A 107 -7.00 6.50 -13.70
N ALA A 108 -5.81 6.12 -13.23
CA ALA A 108 -5.05 6.93 -12.30
C ALA A 108 -4.79 8.32 -12.89
N GLU A 109 -4.95 9.36 -12.05
CA GLU A 109 -4.81 10.77 -12.43
C GLU A 109 -5.91 11.32 -13.36
N SER A 110 -6.93 10.52 -13.70
CA SER A 110 -8.11 11.01 -14.41
C SER A 110 -9.19 11.47 -13.44
N PRO A 111 -10.15 12.31 -13.88
CA PRO A 111 -11.34 12.63 -13.09
C PRO A 111 -12.20 11.41 -12.72
N MET A 112 -11.93 10.26 -13.34
CA MET A 112 -12.62 8.99 -13.13
C MET A 112 -11.85 8.03 -12.19
N ASP A 113 -10.88 8.53 -11.42
CA ASP A 113 -10.16 7.72 -10.42
C ASP A 113 -10.99 7.53 -9.14
N PHE A 114 -12.00 6.67 -9.23
CA PHE A 114 -12.89 6.35 -8.11
C PHE A 114 -12.24 5.58 -6.96
N THR A 115 -11.01 5.12 -7.14
CA THR A 115 -10.29 4.32 -6.13
C THR A 115 -9.42 5.17 -5.23
N ARG A 116 -9.11 6.41 -5.63
CA ARG A 116 -8.27 7.32 -4.86
C ARG A 116 -9.03 7.91 -3.68
N VAL A 117 -8.53 7.63 -2.47
CA VAL A 117 -9.11 8.14 -1.21
C VAL A 117 -8.39 9.40 -0.76
N ALA A 118 -7.07 9.42 -0.88
CA ALA A 118 -6.24 10.55 -0.47
C ALA A 118 -5.00 10.66 -1.33
N SER A 119 -4.45 11.87 -1.42
CA SER A 119 -3.15 12.12 -2.03
C SER A 119 -2.38 13.17 -1.23
N PHE A 120 -1.06 13.07 -1.25
CA PHE A 120 -0.16 13.96 -0.54
C PHE A 120 1.13 14.14 -1.34
N ALA A 121 1.54 15.37 -1.57
CA ALA A 121 2.83 15.68 -2.16
C ALA A 121 3.83 15.93 -1.03
N LEU A 122 4.86 15.09 -0.95
CA LEU A 122 5.92 15.18 0.03
C LEU A 122 7.18 15.70 -0.64
N ASP A 123 7.63 16.87 -0.26
CA ASP A 123 8.96 17.36 -0.58
C ASP A 123 9.91 16.89 0.53
N ALA A 124 10.66 15.84 0.24
CA ALA A 124 11.49 15.15 1.19
C ALA A 124 12.86 15.83 1.32
N GLU A 125 13.13 16.42 2.48
CA GLU A 125 14.36 17.15 2.78
C GLU A 125 15.39 16.26 3.49
N ALA A 126 16.67 16.40 3.15
CA ALA A 126 17.75 15.61 3.74
C ALA A 126 17.79 15.72 5.27
N GLY A 127 17.99 14.60 5.94
CA GLY A 127 18.06 14.51 7.40
C GLY A 127 16.73 14.58 8.11
N ALA A 128 15.63 14.85 7.39
CA ALA A 128 14.30 14.98 7.99
C ALA A 128 13.65 13.63 8.29
N THR A 129 12.78 13.63 9.30
CA THR A 129 11.88 12.52 9.60
C THR A 129 10.44 13.03 9.52
N TYR A 130 9.64 12.35 8.71
CA TYR A 130 8.24 12.68 8.51
C TYR A 130 7.34 11.58 9.06
N TYR A 131 6.19 11.99 9.62
CA TYR A 131 5.16 11.11 10.12
C TYR A 131 3.87 11.40 9.37
N LEU A 132 3.42 10.48 8.52
CA LEU A 132 2.16 10.55 7.80
C LEU A 132 1.14 9.63 8.46
N ARG A 133 0.04 10.22 8.88
CA ARG A 133 -1.11 9.51 9.46
C ARG A 133 -2.21 9.38 8.43
N TYR A 134 -2.74 8.19 8.27
CA TYR A 134 -3.90 7.91 7.45
C TYR A 134 -5.06 7.42 8.29
N ASP A 135 -6.16 8.17 8.31
CA ASP A 135 -7.39 7.78 8.99
C ASP A 135 -8.58 8.48 8.33
N GLU A 136 -9.50 7.71 7.78
CA GLU A 136 -10.66 8.23 7.05
C GLU A 136 -11.78 8.72 7.97
N LEU A 137 -11.87 8.17 9.18
CA LEU A 137 -12.95 8.47 10.12
C LEU A 137 -12.61 9.61 11.06
N SER A 138 -11.35 9.71 11.43
CA SER A 138 -10.89 10.67 12.43
C SER A 138 -9.58 11.30 11.99
N PRO A 139 -9.58 12.08 10.90
CA PRO A 139 -8.37 12.82 10.51
C PRO A 139 -7.98 13.75 11.65
N PRO A 140 -6.67 13.92 11.92
CA PRO A 140 -6.22 14.85 12.94
C PRO A 140 -6.64 16.27 12.56
N PRO A 141 -6.78 17.17 13.55
CA PRO A 141 -6.92 18.59 13.27
C PRO A 141 -5.74 19.06 12.43
N HIS A 142 -6.00 20.00 11.52
CA HIS A 142 -4.95 20.64 10.75
C HIS A 142 -3.93 21.29 11.70
N ASP A 143 -2.64 21.04 11.46
CA ASP A 143 -1.55 21.59 12.25
C ASP A 143 -0.85 22.69 11.43
N ASP A 144 -1.16 23.95 11.73
CA ASP A 144 -0.61 25.11 11.03
C ASP A 144 0.92 25.26 11.22
N SER A 145 1.50 24.55 12.19
CA SER A 145 2.95 24.54 12.41
C SER A 145 3.70 23.66 11.42
N LEU A 146 3.00 22.75 10.75
CA LEU A 146 3.55 21.86 9.75
C LEU A 146 3.30 22.44 8.36
N ALA A 147 4.36 22.86 7.67
CA ALA A 147 4.27 23.20 6.26
C ALA A 147 3.69 22.00 5.49
N ALA A 148 2.60 22.20 4.75
CA ALA A 148 1.95 21.15 3.99
C ALA A 148 1.45 19.95 4.83
N SER A 149 0.69 20.20 5.91
CA SER A 149 0.10 19.13 6.73
C SER A 149 -0.91 18.25 5.98
N GLY A 150 -1.45 18.74 4.85
CA GLY A 150 -2.41 18.02 4.01
C GLY A 150 -3.86 18.26 4.39
N ASP A 151 -4.76 17.99 3.43
CA ASP A 151 -6.21 18.03 3.60
C ASP A 151 -6.75 16.59 3.60
N GLY A 152 -7.72 16.32 4.47
CA GLY A 152 -8.42 15.04 4.48
C GLY A 152 -7.73 13.93 5.27
N PRO A 153 -7.88 12.66 4.89
CA PRO A 153 -7.51 11.53 5.75
C PRO A 153 -6.01 11.21 5.80
N LEU A 154 -5.20 11.76 4.90
CA LEU A 154 -3.74 11.54 4.87
C LEU A 154 -3.03 12.86 5.18
N GLN A 155 -2.45 12.95 6.36
CA GLN A 155 -1.86 14.20 6.86
C GLN A 155 -0.50 13.97 7.53
N LEU A 156 0.39 14.96 7.42
CA LEU A 156 1.55 15.06 8.29
C LEU A 156 1.09 15.37 9.71
N VAL A 157 1.72 14.72 10.67
CA VAL A 157 1.49 14.94 12.09
C VAL A 157 2.82 15.14 12.80
N SER A 158 2.79 15.80 13.97
CA SER A 158 3.96 15.95 14.78
C SER A 158 4.49 14.60 15.29
N GLU A 159 5.78 14.50 15.55
CA GLU A 159 6.40 13.32 16.13
C GLU A 159 5.70 12.87 17.41
N GLN A 160 5.37 13.82 18.28
CA GLN A 160 4.70 13.53 19.56
C GLN A 160 3.35 12.84 19.34
N ALA A 161 2.53 13.32 18.39
CA ALA A 161 1.24 12.73 18.06
C ALA A 161 1.44 11.33 17.46
N ALA A 162 2.37 11.20 16.52
CA ALA A 162 2.66 9.94 15.86
C ALA A 162 3.15 8.86 16.82
N LEU A 163 4.10 9.17 17.70
CA LEU A 163 4.67 8.20 18.63
C LEU A 163 3.62 7.66 19.62
N GLY A 164 2.65 8.50 20.03
CA GLY A 164 1.54 8.08 20.89
C GLY A 164 0.67 6.98 20.26
N GLU A 165 0.49 7.00 18.93
CA GLU A 165 -0.31 6.03 18.19
C GLU A 165 0.52 4.85 17.68
N LEU A 166 1.73 5.11 17.18
CA LEU A 166 2.64 4.10 16.59
C LEU A 166 3.04 2.99 17.57
N THR A 167 3.14 3.29 18.87
CA THR A 167 3.53 2.29 19.88
C THR A 167 2.68 1.03 19.87
N ARG A 168 1.45 1.12 19.36
CA ARG A 168 0.50 0.00 19.24
C ARG A 168 0.42 -0.57 17.84
N SER A 169 1.18 -0.01 16.90
CA SER A 169 1.14 -0.42 15.49
C SER A 169 2.17 -1.49 15.17
N HIS A 170 1.82 -2.34 14.22
CA HIS A 170 2.66 -3.43 13.73
C HIS A 170 3.26 -3.09 12.36
N ARG A 171 4.51 -3.50 12.15
CA ARG A 171 5.22 -3.24 10.91
C ARG A 171 4.61 -4.04 9.75
N VAL A 172 4.26 -3.34 8.67
CA VAL A 172 3.81 -3.96 7.44
C VAL A 172 5.01 -4.23 6.52
N LYS A 173 5.00 -5.37 5.85
CA LYS A 173 6.01 -5.72 4.85
C LYS A 173 5.59 -5.16 3.50
N PRO A 174 6.37 -4.27 2.88
CA PRO A 174 6.02 -3.71 1.58
C PRO A 174 6.12 -4.76 0.46
N PHE A 175 5.31 -4.60 -0.58
CA PHE A 175 5.32 -5.44 -1.79
C PHE A 175 6.47 -5.06 -2.73
N ALA A 176 6.86 -3.79 -2.71
CA ALA A 176 7.88 -3.22 -3.57
C ALA A 176 9.04 -2.65 -2.76
N ARG A 177 10.14 -2.32 -3.44
CA ARG A 177 11.23 -1.51 -2.89
C ARG A 177 11.25 -0.19 -3.64
N ILE A 178 11.51 0.89 -2.93
CA ILE A 178 11.77 2.19 -3.53
C ILE A 178 13.21 2.17 -4.06
N ALA A 179 13.39 2.52 -5.34
CA ALA A 179 14.72 2.68 -5.90
C ALA A 179 15.34 3.99 -5.44
N ALA A 180 16.66 4.08 -5.52
CA ALA A 180 17.45 5.24 -5.14
C ALA A 180 17.10 6.53 -5.91
N ASN A 181 16.39 6.45 -7.01
CA ASN A 181 15.91 7.58 -7.82
C ASN A 181 14.41 7.91 -7.61
N GLY A 182 13.82 7.46 -6.51
CA GLY A 182 12.41 7.73 -6.19
C GLY A 182 11.41 6.88 -6.98
N GLU A 183 11.85 5.98 -7.85
CA GLU A 183 10.97 5.05 -8.55
C GLU A 183 10.68 3.82 -7.69
N ALA A 184 9.40 3.50 -7.50
CA ALA A 184 9.00 2.26 -6.85
C ALA A 184 9.18 1.08 -7.80
N HIS A 185 10.17 0.23 -7.54
CA HIS A 185 10.30 -1.04 -8.27
C HIS A 185 9.38 -2.10 -7.69
N VAL A 186 8.28 -2.35 -8.37
CA VAL A 186 7.41 -3.49 -8.08
C VAL A 186 8.18 -4.77 -8.38
N ARG A 187 8.34 -5.65 -7.39
CA ARG A 187 8.94 -6.97 -7.63
C ARG A 187 8.20 -7.66 -8.78
N ARG A 188 8.96 -8.11 -9.76
CA ARG A 188 8.54 -8.75 -11.03
C ARG A 188 7.63 -10.00 -10.89
N SER A 189 7.09 -10.33 -9.72
CA SER A 189 6.29 -11.54 -9.54
C SER A 189 4.96 -11.52 -10.32
N GLN A 190 4.40 -10.33 -10.54
CA GLN A 190 3.17 -10.20 -11.35
C GLN A 190 3.42 -10.31 -12.86
N ARG A 191 4.60 -9.92 -13.34
CA ARG A 191 4.93 -10.07 -14.77
C ARG A 191 5.15 -11.52 -15.21
N SER A 192 5.52 -12.42 -14.30
CA SER A 192 5.72 -13.84 -14.63
C SER A 192 4.40 -14.56 -14.89
N PHE A 193 3.33 -14.21 -14.18
CA PHE A 193 2.02 -14.84 -14.35
C PHE A 193 1.42 -14.54 -15.74
N TRP A 194 1.35 -13.28 -16.13
CA TRP A 194 0.78 -12.91 -17.44
C TRP A 194 1.65 -13.35 -18.61
N ARG A 195 2.97 -13.39 -18.45
CA ARG A 195 3.88 -13.94 -19.45
C ARG A 195 3.69 -15.46 -19.57
N SER A 196 3.56 -16.17 -18.45
CA SER A 196 3.29 -17.60 -18.43
C SER A 196 1.91 -17.96 -19.03
N VAL A 197 0.92 -17.10 -18.83
CA VAL A 197 -0.42 -17.24 -19.47
C VAL A 197 -0.32 -16.96 -20.98
N GLY A 198 0.42 -15.92 -21.39
CA GLY A 198 0.67 -15.62 -22.81
C GLY A 198 1.40 -16.78 -23.51
N ASP A 199 2.48 -17.27 -22.92
CA ASP A 199 3.24 -18.42 -23.45
C ASP A 199 2.39 -19.71 -23.51
N ALA A 200 1.44 -19.87 -22.60
CA ALA A 200 0.50 -21.01 -22.63
C ALA A 200 -0.56 -20.86 -23.74
N LEU A 201 -1.07 -19.66 -23.99
CA LEU A 201 -2.03 -19.38 -25.05
C LEU A 201 -1.38 -19.52 -26.44
N ASP A 202 -0.15 -19.04 -26.62
CA ASP A 202 0.62 -19.22 -27.85
C ASP A 202 0.90 -20.71 -28.16
N LYS A 203 1.12 -21.54 -27.12
CA LYS A 203 1.29 -22.99 -27.30
C LYS A 203 0.03 -23.74 -27.74
N ILE A 204 -1.15 -23.21 -27.44
CA ILE A 204 -2.43 -23.81 -27.83
C ILE A 204 -3.01 -23.16 -29.09
N GLY A 205 -2.28 -22.22 -29.73
CA GLY A 205 -2.62 -21.68 -31.04
C GLY A 205 -3.87 -20.79 -31.07
N ILE A 206 -4.12 -20.05 -29.97
CA ILE A 206 -5.20 -19.06 -29.87
C ILE A 206 -4.60 -17.66 -29.85
#